data_84095448570b87fbe779a2991db0d5da
#
_entry.id   84095448570b87fbe779a2991db0d5da
#
_cell.length_a   1.000
_cell.length_b   1.000
_cell.length_c   1.000
_cell.angle_alpha   90.00
_cell.angle_beta   90.00
_cell.angle_gamma   90.00
#
_symmetry.space_group_name_H-M   'P 1'
#
loop_
_entity.id
_entity.type
_entity.pdbx_description
1 polymer ?
#
loop_
_entity_poly.entity_id
_entity_poly.type
_entity_poly.pdbx_seq_one_letter_code
_entity_poly.pdbx_strand_id
1 'polypeptide(L)'
;MKYALFASGLSALLISHADADERGDKLLREFLTYQSKLEAFSCELALSMEIESPFGPMNMDQKFSFAMQQPNKMALRGKGGGMMSVDMVSDGENMTTYLPMLSAYMVDDAPKSFAEMNEPDESDPMGGAGLPGLDSNFLMVTAENIEKVLSAVESCEFVGEETVEDTKVLHLKITEKGDAGLPNMTTDLWLSNDGKWPFRLKPDMEGMMAMAEEEGGEGADMMEGMEMSVTLDLRDCKAEIKEDAFVFVAPEGSRKVSDFSEAMGGMMEMDAPEEVVPEIEGEKKGGPLEGEPAPEVTLTMLDGTQVPLASLKGKVVVMDFWATWCGPCKRCMPGLSRITYERRDQGVVFMPVAIADRKEKVEQYVKAFPGSNEGRPLPSAFDEKNDIASAFKVGPIPHTLIIDKKGVIRHVHIGFSPDHEKTMAAELDALIAE
;
A
#
# COMPACT_ATOMS: atom_id res chain seq x y z
N MET A 1 9.94 -42.80 51.49
CA MET A 1 10.70 -41.68 50.89
C MET A 1 9.71 -40.75 50.25
N LYS A 2 9.63 -39.54 50.79
CA LYS A 2 8.63 -38.52 50.48
C LYS A 2 9.06 -37.72 49.24
N TYR A 3 8.22 -37.64 48.25
CA TYR A 3 8.36 -36.64 47.16
C TYR A 3 7.55 -35.41 47.55
N ALA A 4 8.23 -34.31 47.76
CA ALA A 4 7.64 -33.01 47.96
C ALA A 4 7.33 -32.40 46.58
N LEU A 5 6.04 -32.17 46.29
CA LEU A 5 5.60 -31.32 45.20
C LEU A 5 5.82 -29.85 45.60
N PHE A 6 6.66 -29.15 44.87
CA PHE A 6 6.67 -27.69 44.85
C PHE A 6 5.54 -27.22 43.90
N ALA A 7 4.44 -26.78 44.49
CA ALA A 7 3.44 -26.00 43.79
C ALA A 7 3.88 -24.55 43.85
N SER A 8 4.46 -24.04 42.75
CA SER A 8 4.64 -22.60 42.52
C SER A 8 3.28 -22.03 42.18
N GLY A 9 2.69 -21.31 43.11
CA GLY A 9 1.43 -20.61 42.93
C GLY A 9 1.59 -19.45 41.93
N LEU A 10 1.09 -19.62 40.72
CA LEU A 10 0.66 -18.53 39.89
C LEU A 10 -0.67 -18.04 40.46
N SER A 11 -0.64 -17.01 41.29
CA SER A 11 -1.85 -16.22 41.60
C SER A 11 -2.18 -15.38 40.40
N ALA A 12 -2.86 -15.97 39.43
CA ALA A 12 -3.61 -15.17 38.45
C ALA A 12 -4.73 -14.48 39.27
N LEU A 13 -4.58 -13.19 39.52
CA LEU A 13 -5.69 -12.36 39.94
C LEU A 13 -6.71 -12.43 38.79
N LEU A 14 -7.75 -13.21 38.97
CA LEU A 14 -8.98 -13.15 38.18
C LEU A 14 -9.65 -11.80 38.52
N ILE A 15 -9.26 -10.75 37.81
CA ILE A 15 -10.03 -9.49 37.77
C ILE A 15 -11.37 -9.88 37.16
N SER A 16 -12.49 -9.57 37.85
CA SER A 16 -13.81 -9.79 37.23
C SER A 16 -13.95 -8.91 35.98
N HIS A 17 -14.66 -9.36 34.96
CA HIS A 17 -14.88 -8.58 33.73
C HIS A 17 -15.40 -7.18 34.04
N ALA A 18 -16.30 -7.03 35.01
CA ALA A 18 -16.85 -5.73 35.43
C ALA A 18 -15.77 -4.78 35.98
N ASP A 19 -14.79 -5.30 36.74
CA ASP A 19 -13.71 -4.49 37.30
C ASP A 19 -12.66 -4.09 36.22
N ALA A 20 -12.49 -4.93 35.20
CA ALA A 20 -11.61 -4.65 34.08
C ALA A 20 -12.16 -3.54 33.20
N ASP A 21 -13.45 -3.52 32.91
CA ASP A 21 -14.14 -2.49 32.14
C ASP A 21 -14.11 -1.13 32.84
N GLU A 22 -14.37 -1.07 34.16
CA GLU A 22 -14.29 0.18 34.93
C GLU A 22 -12.84 0.75 34.92
N ARG A 23 -11.84 -0.12 35.00
CA ARG A 23 -10.43 0.29 34.92
C ARG A 23 -10.06 0.75 33.51
N GLY A 24 -10.52 0.08 32.49
CA GLY A 24 -10.31 0.42 31.09
C GLY A 24 -10.89 1.80 30.76
N ASP A 25 -12.15 1.99 31.06
CA ASP A 25 -12.86 3.28 30.85
C ASP A 25 -12.17 4.44 31.57
N LYS A 26 -11.72 4.23 32.80
CA LYS A 26 -11.02 5.24 33.56
C LYS A 26 -9.68 5.62 32.91
N LEU A 27 -8.87 4.63 32.56
CA LEU A 27 -7.58 4.85 31.90
C LEU A 27 -7.73 5.56 30.56
N LEU A 28 -8.69 5.16 29.74
CA LEU A 28 -8.99 5.78 28.46
C LEU A 28 -9.38 7.26 28.66
N ARG A 29 -10.29 7.55 29.60
CA ARG A 29 -10.69 8.94 29.92
C ARG A 29 -9.53 9.78 30.42
N GLU A 30 -8.68 9.24 31.28
CA GLU A 30 -7.48 9.92 31.79
C GLU A 30 -6.51 10.23 30.65
N PHE A 31 -6.25 9.26 29.78
CA PHE A 31 -5.43 9.41 28.57
C PHE A 31 -5.97 10.50 27.65
N LEU A 32 -7.23 10.39 27.22
CA LEU A 32 -7.86 11.37 26.30
C LEU A 32 -7.93 12.76 26.91
N THR A 33 -8.20 12.84 28.22
CA THR A 33 -8.18 14.12 28.93
C THR A 33 -6.77 14.74 29.00
N TYR A 34 -5.73 13.91 29.11
CA TYR A 34 -4.36 14.41 29.06
C TYR A 34 -4.03 14.90 27.64
N GLN A 35 -4.33 14.09 26.60
CA GLN A 35 -4.09 14.45 25.21
C GLN A 35 -4.82 15.76 24.82
N SER A 36 -6.08 15.90 25.20
CA SER A 36 -6.90 17.08 24.85
C SER A 36 -6.37 18.41 25.42
N LYS A 37 -5.53 18.36 26.43
CA LYS A 37 -4.89 19.54 27.07
C LYS A 37 -3.53 19.89 26.48
N LEU A 38 -2.99 19.03 25.60
CA LEU A 38 -1.72 19.32 24.98
C LEU A 38 -1.88 20.44 23.94
N GLU A 39 -1.14 21.52 24.07
CA GLU A 39 -1.07 22.56 23.04
C GLU A 39 -0.26 22.08 21.84
N ALA A 40 0.72 21.21 22.09
CA ALA A 40 1.57 20.64 21.07
C ALA A 40 2.01 19.22 21.43
N PHE A 41 2.25 18.40 20.42
CA PHE A 41 2.67 17.01 20.55
C PHE A 41 3.57 16.61 19.39
N SER A 42 4.59 15.81 19.66
CA SER A 42 5.38 15.19 18.60
C SER A 42 5.80 13.78 18.96
N CYS A 43 5.96 12.92 17.95
CA CYS A 43 6.46 11.56 18.10
C CYS A 43 7.10 11.06 16.80
N GLU A 44 7.78 9.92 16.89
CA GLU A 44 8.19 9.10 15.77
C GLU A 44 7.13 8.00 15.58
N LEU A 45 6.68 7.81 14.34
CA LEU A 45 5.73 6.77 13.96
C LEU A 45 6.43 5.70 13.15
N ALA A 46 6.10 4.45 13.40
CA ALA A 46 6.44 3.33 12.53
C ALA A 46 5.15 2.55 12.22
N LEU A 47 4.73 2.61 10.98
CA LEU A 47 3.62 1.84 10.44
C LEU A 47 4.19 0.54 9.88
N SER A 48 3.70 -0.59 10.40
CA SER A 48 3.97 -1.92 9.86
C SER A 48 2.66 -2.52 9.38
N MET A 49 2.63 -2.95 8.15
CA MET A 49 1.51 -3.63 7.54
C MET A 49 1.96 -5.02 7.07
N GLU A 50 1.35 -6.04 7.64
CA GLU A 50 1.57 -7.43 7.27
C GLU A 50 0.33 -7.94 6.56
N ILE A 51 0.49 -8.43 5.35
CA ILE A 51 -0.59 -8.98 4.54
C ILE A 51 -0.24 -10.42 4.23
N GLU A 52 -0.97 -11.35 4.82
CA GLU A 52 -0.98 -12.74 4.41
C GLU A 52 -1.98 -12.88 3.26
N SER A 53 -1.51 -13.35 2.13
CA SER A 53 -2.35 -13.52 0.96
C SER A 53 -2.14 -14.90 0.33
N PRO A 54 -3.08 -15.41 -0.46
CA PRO A 54 -2.87 -16.63 -1.23
C PRO A 54 -1.63 -16.60 -2.14
N PHE A 55 -1.04 -15.42 -2.34
CA PHE A 55 0.12 -15.17 -3.19
C PHE A 55 1.44 -15.06 -2.41
N GLY A 56 1.36 -15.26 -1.09
CA GLY A 56 2.48 -15.14 -0.15
C GLY A 56 2.39 -13.89 0.72
N PRO A 57 3.21 -13.84 1.77
CA PRO A 57 3.23 -12.71 2.70
C PRO A 57 3.83 -11.47 2.04
N MET A 58 3.20 -10.33 2.27
CA MET A 58 3.72 -9.01 1.90
C MET A 58 3.84 -8.18 3.17
N ASN A 59 5.03 -7.64 3.41
CA ASN A 59 5.29 -6.79 4.56
C ASN A 59 5.68 -5.40 4.05
N MET A 60 5.03 -4.38 4.60
CA MET A 60 5.32 -2.99 4.29
C MET A 60 5.60 -2.24 5.58
N ASP A 61 6.78 -1.67 5.69
CA ASP A 61 7.21 -0.86 6.82
C ASP A 61 7.46 0.57 6.36
N GLN A 62 6.85 1.54 7.03
CA GLN A 62 7.06 2.95 6.75
C GLN A 62 7.24 3.72 8.05
N LYS A 63 8.24 4.61 8.08
CA LYS A 63 8.50 5.47 9.23
C LYS A 63 8.14 6.91 8.91
N PHE A 64 7.62 7.60 9.92
CA PHE A 64 7.28 9.01 9.83
C PHE A 64 7.77 9.76 11.07
N SER A 65 7.95 11.06 10.93
CA SER A 65 7.90 11.96 12.07
C SER A 65 6.54 12.66 12.08
N PHE A 66 5.93 12.74 13.23
CA PHE A 66 4.65 13.39 13.45
C PHE A 66 4.78 14.54 14.44
N ALA A 67 4.13 15.64 14.14
CA ALA A 67 4.00 16.79 15.06
C ALA A 67 2.62 17.42 14.85
N MET A 68 2.03 17.87 15.93
CA MET A 68 0.79 18.66 15.90
C MET A 68 0.85 19.81 16.88
N GLN A 69 0.15 20.89 16.55
CA GLN A 69 -0.07 22.05 17.42
C GLN A 69 -1.48 22.57 17.20
N GLN A 70 -2.23 22.72 18.29
CA GLN A 70 -3.57 23.27 18.22
C GLN A 70 -3.55 24.71 17.65
N PRO A 71 -4.63 25.13 16.90
CA PRO A 71 -5.84 24.35 16.68
C PRO A 71 -5.77 23.41 15.46
N ASN A 72 -4.83 23.60 14.52
CA ASN A 72 -4.88 22.94 13.20
C ASN A 72 -3.51 22.78 12.50
N LYS A 73 -2.40 23.01 13.21
CA LYS A 73 -1.08 22.76 12.62
C LYS A 73 -0.66 21.32 12.79
N MET A 74 -0.28 20.69 11.68
CA MET A 74 0.14 19.30 11.66
C MET A 74 1.33 19.12 10.71
N ALA A 75 2.20 18.19 11.02
CA ALA A 75 3.21 17.70 10.10
C ALA A 75 3.35 16.19 10.25
N LEU A 76 3.13 15.47 9.18
CA LEU A 76 3.46 14.07 9.00
C LEU A 76 4.50 14.00 7.89
N ARG A 77 5.68 13.46 8.16
CA ARG A 77 6.77 13.41 7.18
C ARG A 77 7.32 12.00 7.06
N GLY A 78 7.24 11.46 5.86
CA GLY A 78 7.80 10.15 5.53
C GLY A 78 9.32 10.13 5.65
N LYS A 79 9.87 9.04 6.18
CA LYS A 79 11.30 8.80 6.31
C LYS A 79 11.73 7.62 5.45
N GLY A 80 12.74 7.82 4.63
CA GLY A 80 13.38 6.70 3.90
C GLY A 80 12.83 6.38 2.51
N GLY A 81 11.87 7.13 1.98
CA GLY A 81 11.46 7.05 0.57
C GLY A 81 10.88 5.68 0.17
N GLY A 82 9.79 5.26 0.77
CA GLY A 82 9.01 4.08 0.36
C GLY A 82 7.87 4.46 -0.59
N MET A 83 7.21 3.46 -1.18
CA MET A 83 6.04 3.65 -2.05
C MET A 83 4.88 4.35 -1.33
N MET A 84 4.78 4.21 -0.01
CA MET A 84 3.79 4.85 0.86
C MET A 84 4.31 6.13 1.54
N SER A 85 5.45 6.65 1.11
CA SER A 85 5.97 7.89 1.68
C SER A 85 5.08 9.07 1.28
N VAL A 86 4.62 9.82 2.26
CA VAL A 86 3.83 11.03 2.09
C VAL A 86 4.31 12.08 3.09
N ASP A 87 4.38 13.34 2.67
CA ASP A 87 4.51 14.46 3.58
C ASP A 87 3.20 15.25 3.57
N MET A 88 2.59 15.41 4.73
CA MET A 88 1.42 16.26 4.95
C MET A 88 1.78 17.33 5.96
N VAL A 89 1.64 18.59 5.59
CA VAL A 89 2.03 19.71 6.43
C VAL A 89 0.96 20.78 6.42
N SER A 90 0.35 21.04 7.57
CA SER A 90 -0.52 22.19 7.80
C SER A 90 0.25 23.26 8.57
N ASP A 91 0.35 24.47 8.03
CA ASP A 91 0.91 25.64 8.72
C ASP A 91 -0.16 26.44 9.50
N GLY A 92 -1.42 26.00 9.41
CA GLY A 92 -2.59 26.62 10.02
C GLY A 92 -3.41 27.47 9.03
N GLU A 93 -2.88 27.80 7.87
CA GLU A 93 -3.58 28.48 6.77
C GLU A 93 -3.70 27.56 5.56
N ASN A 94 -2.63 26.84 5.24
CA ASN A 94 -2.57 25.93 4.12
C ASN A 94 -2.23 24.51 4.59
N MET A 95 -2.82 23.52 3.93
CA MET A 95 -2.46 22.11 4.01
C MET A 95 -1.71 21.72 2.75
N THR A 96 -0.47 21.30 2.90
CA THR A 96 0.33 20.83 1.78
C THR A 96 0.50 19.32 1.88
N THR A 97 0.11 18.61 0.84
CA THR A 97 0.35 17.17 0.68
C THR A 97 1.39 16.97 -0.43
N TYR A 98 2.48 16.31 -0.14
CA TYR A 98 3.53 15.97 -1.10
C TYR A 98 3.65 14.46 -1.24
N LEU A 99 3.60 13.98 -2.47
CA LEU A 99 3.81 12.58 -2.83
C LEU A 99 5.17 12.43 -3.52
N PRO A 100 6.19 11.90 -2.83
CA PRO A 100 7.53 11.73 -3.39
C PRO A 100 7.55 10.90 -4.68
N MET A 101 6.73 9.85 -4.76
CA MET A 101 6.62 8.99 -5.93
C MET A 101 6.18 9.72 -7.20
N LEU A 102 5.39 10.80 -7.05
CA LEU A 102 4.92 11.64 -8.16
C LEU A 102 5.79 12.88 -8.36
N SER A 103 6.71 13.15 -7.43
CA SER A 103 7.43 14.44 -7.34
C SER A 103 6.47 15.63 -7.44
N ALA A 104 5.29 15.52 -6.81
CA ALA A 104 4.21 16.49 -6.92
C ALA A 104 3.64 16.83 -5.55
N TYR A 105 3.21 18.08 -5.40
CA TYR A 105 2.54 18.53 -4.18
C TYR A 105 1.28 19.34 -4.51
N MET A 106 0.29 19.19 -3.64
CA MET A 106 -0.97 19.93 -3.67
C MET A 106 -1.03 20.84 -2.45
N VAL A 107 -1.70 21.97 -2.59
CA VAL A 107 -1.88 22.93 -1.50
C VAL A 107 -3.34 23.34 -1.46
N ASP A 108 -4.00 23.02 -0.37
CA ASP A 108 -5.38 23.32 -0.07
C ASP A 108 -5.48 24.25 1.13
N ASP A 109 -6.65 24.78 1.40
CA ASP A 109 -6.92 25.51 2.64
C ASP A 109 -6.81 24.54 3.83
N ALA A 110 -6.12 24.95 4.89
CA ALA A 110 -6.04 24.12 6.07
C ALA A 110 -7.40 24.04 6.77
N PRO A 111 -7.81 22.84 7.28
CA PRO A 111 -8.97 22.72 8.15
C PRO A 111 -8.83 23.67 9.35
N LYS A 112 -9.94 24.18 9.87
CA LYS A 112 -9.91 25.17 10.98
C LYS A 112 -9.56 24.55 12.32
N SER A 113 -9.77 23.25 12.48
CA SER A 113 -9.45 22.51 13.69
C SER A 113 -9.16 21.03 13.38
N PHE A 114 -8.56 20.31 14.32
CA PHE A 114 -8.41 18.86 14.24
C PHE A 114 -9.74 18.11 14.24
N ALA A 115 -10.80 18.69 14.77
CA ALA A 115 -12.14 18.10 14.70
C ALA A 115 -12.65 18.06 13.25
N GLU A 116 -12.37 19.11 12.47
CA GLU A 116 -12.72 19.17 11.04
C GLU A 116 -11.85 18.24 10.19
N MET A 117 -10.59 18.00 10.56
CA MET A 117 -9.71 17.03 9.89
C MET A 117 -10.20 15.58 10.00
N ASN A 118 -10.94 15.28 11.05
CA ASN A 118 -11.47 13.94 11.32
C ASN A 118 -12.89 13.72 10.74
N GLU A 119 -13.45 14.68 10.00
CA GLU A 119 -14.71 14.47 9.29
C GLU A 119 -14.45 13.76 7.95
N PRO A 120 -15.24 12.72 7.62
CA PRO A 120 -15.07 12.04 6.34
C PRO A 120 -15.34 13.02 5.20
N ASP A 121 -14.38 13.17 4.30
CA ASP A 121 -14.56 13.94 3.07
C ASP A 121 -14.86 12.96 1.93
N GLU A 122 -16.09 13.00 1.41
CA GLU A 122 -16.51 12.16 0.28
C GLU A 122 -15.70 12.43 -1.00
N SER A 123 -14.98 13.54 -1.06
CA SER A 123 -14.13 13.92 -2.20
C SER A 123 -12.66 13.46 -2.06
N ASP A 124 -12.24 12.99 -0.87
CA ASP A 124 -10.89 12.50 -0.62
C ASP A 124 -10.77 11.01 -0.97
N PRO A 125 -10.15 10.66 -2.10
CA PRO A 125 -9.99 9.26 -2.51
C PRO A 125 -9.05 8.45 -1.61
N MET A 126 -8.38 9.11 -0.65
CA MET A 126 -7.45 8.48 0.30
C MET A 126 -8.04 8.38 1.72
N GLY A 127 -9.26 8.92 1.95
CA GLY A 127 -10.00 8.77 3.21
C GLY A 127 -9.29 9.36 4.43
N GLY A 128 -9.27 10.68 4.57
CA GLY A 128 -8.57 11.36 5.68
C GLY A 128 -7.06 11.35 5.49
N ALA A 129 -6.26 11.35 6.55
CA ALA A 129 -4.80 11.37 6.45
C ALA A 129 -4.16 10.16 5.72
N GLY A 130 -4.98 9.29 5.11
CA GLY A 130 -4.58 8.23 4.17
C GLY A 130 -3.71 7.11 4.78
N LEU A 131 -3.51 7.12 6.09
CA LEU A 131 -2.75 6.09 6.78
C LEU A 131 -3.68 5.29 7.71
N PRO A 132 -3.84 3.98 7.49
CA PRO A 132 -4.64 3.14 8.37
C PRO A 132 -4.19 3.29 9.84
N GLY A 133 -5.14 3.65 10.72
CA GLY A 133 -4.88 3.85 12.15
C GLY A 133 -4.46 5.28 12.57
N LEU A 134 -4.12 6.19 11.63
CA LEU A 134 -3.90 7.61 11.94
C LEU A 134 -5.20 8.42 11.99
N ASP A 135 -6.23 7.98 11.29
CA ASP A 135 -7.61 8.38 11.43
C ASP A 135 -8.21 7.96 12.78
N SER A 136 -7.46 7.18 13.59
CA SER A 136 -7.91 6.84 14.92
C SER A 136 -8.13 8.13 15.72
N ASN A 137 -9.36 8.31 16.15
CA ASN A 137 -9.83 9.39 17.00
C ASN A 137 -8.96 9.61 18.28
N PHE A 138 -7.97 8.72 18.50
CA PHE A 138 -7.14 8.70 19.72
C PHE A 138 -5.86 9.55 19.64
N LEU A 139 -5.40 9.94 18.44
CA LEU A 139 -4.15 10.70 18.27
C LEU A 139 -4.33 12.21 18.17
N MET A 140 -5.48 12.67 17.68
CA MET A 140 -5.78 14.09 17.49
C MET A 140 -6.96 14.53 18.36
N VAL A 141 -6.87 14.27 19.69
CA VAL A 141 -7.90 14.62 20.65
C VAL A 141 -7.70 16.06 21.14
N THR A 142 -8.77 16.83 21.09
CA THR A 142 -8.83 18.21 21.57
C THR A 142 -9.96 18.37 22.58
N ALA A 143 -10.01 19.52 23.28
CA ALA A 143 -11.12 19.84 24.17
C ALA A 143 -12.48 19.91 23.43
N GLU A 144 -12.46 20.15 22.11
CA GLU A 144 -13.67 20.26 21.29
C GLU A 144 -14.25 18.90 20.87
N ASN A 145 -13.37 17.90 20.61
CA ASN A 145 -13.80 16.61 20.07
C ASN A 145 -13.79 15.45 21.09
N ILE A 146 -13.25 15.64 22.30
CA ILE A 146 -13.12 14.57 23.31
C ILE A 146 -14.46 13.87 23.63
N GLU A 147 -15.55 14.63 23.76
CA GLU A 147 -16.86 14.06 24.05
C GLU A 147 -17.41 13.26 22.85
N LYS A 148 -17.12 13.68 21.60
CA LYS A 148 -17.44 12.94 20.38
C LYS A 148 -16.69 11.61 20.38
N VAL A 149 -15.39 11.62 20.63
CA VAL A 149 -14.54 10.42 20.71
C VAL A 149 -15.05 9.45 21.79
N LEU A 150 -15.30 9.95 23.00
CA LEU A 150 -15.83 9.12 24.11
C LEU A 150 -17.21 8.56 23.80
N SER A 151 -18.06 9.28 23.07
CA SER A 151 -19.41 8.79 22.72
C SER A 151 -19.41 7.72 21.64
N ALA A 152 -18.36 7.68 20.81
CA ALA A 152 -18.16 6.63 19.83
C ALA A 152 -17.69 5.31 20.47
N VAL A 153 -17.08 5.34 21.64
CA VAL A 153 -16.66 4.13 22.36
C VAL A 153 -17.88 3.40 22.89
N GLU A 154 -18.00 2.12 22.56
CA GLU A 154 -19.00 1.21 23.12
C GLU A 154 -18.49 0.56 24.42
N SER A 155 -17.22 0.09 24.41
CA SER A 155 -16.57 -0.50 25.57
C SER A 155 -15.06 -0.29 25.52
N CYS A 156 -14.43 -0.28 26.71
CA CYS A 156 -12.99 -0.24 26.85
C CYS A 156 -12.56 -1.21 27.95
N GLU A 157 -11.94 -2.32 27.58
CA GLU A 157 -11.45 -3.33 28.49
C GLU A 157 -9.98 -3.05 28.84
N PHE A 158 -9.62 -3.12 30.13
CA PHE A 158 -8.23 -3.18 30.56
C PHE A 158 -7.72 -4.61 30.48
N VAL A 159 -6.94 -4.94 29.46
CA VAL A 159 -6.40 -6.28 29.22
C VAL A 159 -5.30 -6.64 30.24
N GLY A 160 -4.41 -5.66 30.53
CA GLY A 160 -3.34 -5.91 31.51
C GLY A 160 -2.16 -4.95 31.43
N GLU A 161 -1.15 -5.26 32.22
CA GLU A 161 0.17 -4.63 32.13
C GLU A 161 1.10 -5.61 31.40
N GLU A 162 1.74 -5.13 30.36
CA GLU A 162 2.59 -5.94 29.49
C GLU A 162 4.01 -5.35 29.40
N THR A 163 4.91 -6.14 28.82
CA THR A 163 6.25 -5.65 28.43
C THR A 163 6.41 -5.85 26.94
N VAL A 164 6.49 -4.75 26.20
CA VAL A 164 6.69 -4.72 24.75
C VAL A 164 8.04 -4.08 24.48
N GLU A 165 8.94 -4.79 23.80
CA GLU A 165 10.30 -4.29 23.47
C GLU A 165 11.03 -3.70 24.70
N ASP A 166 11.01 -4.43 25.84
CA ASP A 166 11.61 -4.03 27.13
C ASP A 166 10.92 -2.83 27.80
N THR A 167 9.80 -2.32 27.27
CA THR A 167 9.02 -1.23 27.83
C THR A 167 7.75 -1.74 28.50
N LYS A 168 7.52 -1.32 29.76
CA LYS A 168 6.25 -1.60 30.44
C LYS A 168 5.15 -0.71 29.90
N VAL A 169 4.03 -1.30 29.54
CA VAL A 169 2.88 -0.66 28.92
C VAL A 169 1.58 -1.11 29.55
N LEU A 170 0.54 -0.29 29.43
CA LEU A 170 -0.84 -0.63 29.79
C LEU A 170 -1.60 -0.97 28.52
N HIS A 171 -2.21 -2.14 28.45
CA HIS A 171 -2.96 -2.62 27.29
C HIS A 171 -4.46 -2.41 27.51
N LEU A 172 -5.07 -1.69 26.59
CA LEU A 172 -6.51 -1.44 26.48
C LEU A 172 -7.02 -2.06 25.19
N LYS A 173 -8.19 -2.68 25.27
CA LYS A 173 -8.96 -3.11 24.10
C LYS A 173 -10.20 -2.25 24.01
N ILE A 174 -10.31 -1.47 22.94
CA ILE A 174 -11.36 -0.46 22.74
C ILE A 174 -12.26 -0.94 21.62
N THR A 175 -13.57 -0.97 21.87
CA THR A 175 -14.57 -1.23 20.84
C THR A 175 -15.32 0.06 20.57
N GLU A 176 -15.30 0.53 19.33
CA GLU A 176 -16.06 1.68 18.85
C GLU A 176 -17.33 1.20 18.17
N LYS A 177 -18.40 1.99 18.33
CA LYS A 177 -19.69 1.71 17.69
C LYS A 177 -19.56 1.90 16.19
N GLY A 178 -20.03 0.94 15.45
CA GLY A 178 -20.22 1.11 14.02
C GLY A 178 -21.29 2.18 13.70
N ASP A 179 -21.10 2.92 12.65
CA ASP A 179 -22.05 3.93 12.17
C ASP A 179 -22.66 3.49 10.82
N ALA A 180 -23.90 3.92 10.55
CA ALA A 180 -24.60 3.74 9.28
C ALA A 180 -24.62 2.31 8.69
N GLY A 181 -24.56 1.28 9.55
CA GLY A 181 -24.58 -0.13 9.13
C GLY A 181 -23.19 -0.79 9.13
N LEU A 182 -22.17 -0.05 9.51
CA LEU A 182 -20.83 -0.56 9.75
C LEU A 182 -20.78 -1.40 11.04
N PRO A 183 -19.99 -2.48 11.11
CA PRO A 183 -19.79 -3.22 12.35
C PRO A 183 -19.01 -2.38 13.36
N ASN A 184 -19.08 -2.82 14.61
CA ASN A 184 -18.22 -2.28 15.64
C ASN A 184 -16.76 -2.56 15.31
N MET A 185 -15.92 -1.53 15.47
CA MET A 185 -14.49 -1.63 15.25
C MET A 185 -13.77 -1.85 16.58
N THR A 186 -12.81 -2.74 16.60
CA THR A 186 -11.98 -2.98 17.78
C THR A 186 -10.55 -2.52 17.51
N THR A 187 -9.96 -1.84 18.50
CA THR A 187 -8.56 -1.40 18.44
C THR A 187 -7.87 -1.75 19.75
N ASP A 188 -6.75 -2.44 19.65
CA ASP A 188 -5.85 -2.62 20.76
C ASP A 188 -4.95 -1.38 20.89
N LEU A 189 -4.95 -0.76 22.06
CA LEU A 189 -4.17 0.43 22.39
C LEU A 189 -3.24 0.14 23.56
N TRP A 190 -1.95 0.27 23.34
CA TRP A 190 -0.96 0.24 24.41
C TRP A 190 -0.56 1.67 24.77
N LEU A 191 -0.62 1.97 26.05
CA LEU A 191 -0.19 3.22 26.61
C LEU A 191 1.13 3.07 27.35
N SER A 192 1.89 4.14 27.46
CA SER A 192 3.03 4.23 28.38
C SER A 192 2.59 3.86 29.81
N ASN A 193 3.52 3.39 30.64
CA ASN A 193 3.21 2.93 31.99
C ASN A 193 2.55 4.01 32.90
N ASP A 194 2.72 5.29 32.57
CA ASP A 194 2.05 6.40 33.27
C ASP A 194 0.70 6.78 32.64
N GLY A 195 0.26 6.05 31.59
CA GLY A 195 -1.02 6.23 30.95
C GLY A 195 -1.16 7.51 30.11
N LYS A 196 -0.07 8.23 29.83
CA LYS A 196 -0.15 9.54 29.17
C LYS A 196 0.12 9.50 27.68
N TRP A 197 0.99 8.62 27.23
CA TRP A 197 1.44 8.56 25.84
C TRP A 197 0.98 7.30 25.15
N PRO A 198 0.52 7.38 23.90
CA PRO A 198 0.29 6.20 23.10
C PRO A 198 1.65 5.55 22.79
N PHE A 199 1.69 4.23 22.82
CA PHE A 199 2.89 3.46 22.56
C PHE A 199 2.73 2.60 21.32
N ARG A 200 1.53 1.98 21.15
CA ARG A 200 1.17 1.15 20.00
C ARG A 200 -0.34 1.17 19.80
N LEU A 201 -0.76 1.20 18.54
CA LEU A 201 -2.14 0.94 18.13
C LEU A 201 -2.15 -0.23 17.16
N LYS A 202 -3.14 -1.10 17.30
CA LYS A 202 -3.38 -2.21 16.41
C LYS A 202 -4.89 -2.35 16.19
N PRO A 203 -5.43 -1.77 15.10
CA PRO A 203 -6.83 -1.95 14.73
C PRO A 203 -7.07 -3.40 14.31
N ASP A 204 -8.26 -3.91 14.63
CA ASP A 204 -8.72 -5.20 14.14
C ASP A 204 -9.22 -5.03 12.70
N MET A 205 -8.44 -5.54 11.76
CA MET A 205 -8.72 -5.43 10.33
C MET A 205 -9.72 -6.48 9.83
N GLU A 206 -10.01 -7.54 10.64
CA GLU A 206 -10.87 -8.65 10.22
C GLU A 206 -12.30 -8.16 9.91
N GLY A 207 -12.85 -7.30 10.78
CA GLY A 207 -14.16 -6.70 10.58
C GLY A 207 -14.24 -5.82 9.33
N MET A 208 -13.20 -5.03 9.06
CA MET A 208 -13.11 -4.19 7.85
C MET A 208 -13.02 -5.03 6.57
N MET A 209 -12.24 -6.09 6.62
CA MET A 209 -12.06 -7.00 5.48
C MET A 209 -13.36 -7.72 5.14
N ALA A 210 -14.08 -8.24 6.16
CA ALA A 210 -15.35 -8.92 5.99
C ALA A 210 -16.42 -8.03 5.33
N MET A 211 -16.42 -6.73 5.64
CA MET A 211 -17.33 -5.77 5.00
C MET A 211 -17.00 -5.50 3.54
N ALA A 212 -15.71 -5.34 3.23
CA ALA A 212 -15.27 -5.14 1.87
C ALA A 212 -15.66 -6.34 0.98
N GLU A 213 -15.72 -7.54 1.57
CA GLU A 213 -16.21 -8.74 0.90
C GLU A 213 -17.74 -8.71 0.71
N GLU A 214 -18.53 -8.25 1.71
CA GLU A 214 -20.00 -8.19 1.63
C GLU A 214 -20.52 -7.14 0.65
N GLU A 215 -19.88 -5.98 0.57
CA GLU A 215 -20.30 -4.90 -0.34
C GLU A 215 -20.10 -5.22 -1.83
N GLY A 216 -19.36 -6.28 -2.16
CA GLY A 216 -19.27 -6.82 -3.52
C GLY A 216 -18.70 -5.84 -4.56
N GLY A 217 -17.94 -4.85 -4.13
CA GLY A 217 -17.25 -3.91 -5.03
C GLY A 217 -16.19 -4.58 -5.91
N GLU A 218 -15.73 -3.90 -6.96
CA GLU A 218 -14.72 -4.41 -7.91
C GLU A 218 -13.41 -4.90 -7.26
N GLY A 219 -13.22 -4.68 -5.95
CA GLY A 219 -12.06 -5.13 -5.16
C GLY A 219 -12.34 -6.27 -4.16
N ALA A 220 -13.61 -6.59 -3.86
CA ALA A 220 -13.97 -7.59 -2.85
C ALA A 220 -13.36 -8.97 -3.14
N ASP A 221 -13.40 -9.37 -4.39
CA ASP A 221 -12.78 -10.60 -4.87
C ASP A 221 -11.25 -10.68 -4.68
N MET A 222 -10.56 -9.54 -4.55
CA MET A 222 -9.11 -9.49 -4.31
C MET A 222 -8.77 -9.70 -2.84
N MET A 223 -9.71 -9.44 -1.96
CA MET A 223 -9.53 -9.53 -0.51
C MET A 223 -9.90 -10.90 0.06
N GLU A 224 -10.58 -11.75 -0.74
CA GLU A 224 -10.96 -13.11 -0.32
C GLU A 224 -9.73 -13.96 0.04
N GLY A 225 -9.65 -14.39 1.29
CA GLY A 225 -8.53 -15.16 1.81
C GLY A 225 -7.26 -14.34 2.10
N MET A 226 -7.36 -13.01 2.13
CA MET A 226 -6.30 -12.15 2.67
C MET A 226 -6.51 -11.94 4.16
N GLU A 227 -5.43 -12.03 4.94
CA GLU A 227 -5.38 -11.56 6.31
C GLU A 227 -4.47 -10.34 6.35
N MET A 228 -4.96 -9.24 6.92
CA MET A 228 -4.19 -8.02 7.05
C MET A 228 -4.04 -7.63 8.51
N SER A 229 -2.83 -7.33 8.91
CA SER A 229 -2.52 -6.78 10.23
C SER A 229 -1.82 -5.44 10.06
N VAL A 230 -2.34 -4.43 10.73
CA VAL A 230 -1.75 -3.08 10.77
C VAL A 230 -1.29 -2.81 12.20
N THR A 231 -0.06 -2.35 12.34
CA THR A 231 0.50 -1.93 13.63
C THR A 231 1.12 -0.55 13.47
N LEU A 232 0.72 0.37 14.34
CA LEU A 232 1.27 1.71 14.42
C LEU A 232 2.02 1.86 15.75
N ASP A 233 3.33 1.90 15.68
CA ASP A 233 4.20 2.12 16.83
C ASP A 233 4.54 3.59 16.98
N LEU A 234 4.41 4.11 18.22
CA LEU A 234 4.73 5.48 18.55
C LEU A 234 5.89 5.50 19.54
N ARG A 235 6.90 6.27 19.24
CA ARG A 235 8.12 6.39 20.03
C ARG A 235 8.47 7.87 20.26
N ASP A 236 9.24 8.14 21.28
CA ASP A 236 9.73 9.49 21.61
C ASP A 236 8.62 10.54 21.72
N CYS A 237 7.43 10.13 22.20
CA CYS A 237 6.29 11.02 22.39
C CYS A 237 6.57 12.10 23.43
N LYS A 238 6.30 13.35 23.09
CA LYS A 238 6.56 14.48 23.96
C LYS A 238 5.69 15.71 23.62
N ALA A 239 5.48 16.59 24.60
CA ALA A 239 4.73 17.84 24.45
C ALA A 239 5.60 18.99 23.89
N GLU A 240 6.64 18.67 23.13
CA GLU A 240 7.56 19.63 22.54
C GLU A 240 7.60 19.44 21.02
N ILE A 241 7.71 20.54 20.29
CA ILE A 241 7.83 20.55 18.84
C ILE A 241 9.05 21.37 18.42
N LYS A 242 9.58 21.07 17.23
CA LYS A 242 10.61 21.90 16.61
C LYS A 242 9.98 23.15 16.00
N GLU A 243 10.70 24.27 16.01
CA GLU A 243 10.25 25.57 15.51
C GLU A 243 9.85 25.52 14.01
N ASP A 244 10.53 24.68 13.22
CA ASP A 244 10.32 24.51 11.79
C ASP A 244 9.42 23.31 11.42
N ALA A 245 8.77 22.70 12.41
CA ALA A 245 7.98 21.47 12.19
C ALA A 245 6.91 21.64 11.11
N PHE A 246 6.27 22.79 11.04
CA PHE A 246 5.14 23.08 10.16
C PHE A 246 5.52 23.88 8.90
N VAL A 247 6.80 23.90 8.54
CA VAL A 247 7.28 24.56 7.33
C VAL A 247 7.46 23.53 6.23
N PHE A 248 6.69 23.63 5.16
CA PHE A 248 6.92 22.82 3.96
C PHE A 248 7.90 23.53 3.04
N VAL A 249 8.93 22.83 2.61
CA VAL A 249 9.85 23.28 1.58
C VAL A 249 9.74 22.32 0.42
N ALA A 250 9.27 22.79 -0.72
CA ALA A 250 9.11 21.96 -1.91
C ALA A 250 10.47 21.37 -2.32
N PRO A 251 10.60 20.04 -2.44
CA PRO A 251 11.83 19.40 -2.92
C PRO A 251 12.18 19.87 -4.33
N GLU A 252 13.48 19.93 -4.64
CA GLU A 252 13.97 20.30 -5.96
C GLU A 252 13.38 19.36 -7.02
N GLY A 253 12.87 19.92 -8.11
CA GLY A 253 12.22 19.17 -9.18
C GLY A 253 10.76 18.78 -8.91
N SER A 254 10.22 19.10 -7.73
CA SER A 254 8.79 18.86 -7.47
C SER A 254 7.91 19.93 -8.12
N ARG A 255 6.71 19.54 -8.54
CA ARG A 255 5.72 20.43 -9.19
C ARG A 255 4.48 20.59 -8.32
N LYS A 256 3.92 21.81 -8.31
CA LYS A 256 2.61 22.06 -7.71
C LYS A 256 1.54 21.61 -8.70
N VAL A 257 0.54 20.87 -8.21
CA VAL A 257 -0.62 20.41 -8.98
C VAL A 257 -1.90 20.87 -8.30
N SER A 258 -2.99 20.91 -9.05
CA SER A 258 -4.33 21.22 -8.52
C SER A 258 -5.03 19.96 -8.00
N ASP A 259 -4.62 18.80 -8.51
CA ASP A 259 -5.13 17.48 -8.16
C ASP A 259 -4.03 16.45 -8.45
N PHE A 260 -3.90 15.42 -7.62
CA PHE A 260 -2.93 14.34 -7.88
C PHE A 260 -3.29 13.48 -9.08
N SER A 261 -4.56 13.47 -9.52
CA SER A 261 -4.94 12.86 -10.80
C SER A 261 -4.28 13.58 -11.98
N GLU A 262 -4.08 14.91 -11.90
CA GLU A 262 -3.28 15.69 -12.86
C GLU A 262 -1.80 15.24 -12.82
N ALA A 263 -1.25 14.95 -11.65
CA ALA A 263 0.11 14.44 -11.53
C ALA A 263 0.21 12.99 -12.05
N MET A 264 -0.80 12.19 -11.80
CA MET A 264 -0.94 10.84 -12.36
C MET A 264 -1.29 10.90 -13.85
N GLY A 265 -2.15 11.82 -14.27
CA GLY A 265 -2.50 12.08 -15.68
C GLY A 265 -1.37 12.75 -16.43
N GLY A 266 -0.59 13.62 -15.81
CA GLY A 266 0.65 14.15 -16.36
C GLY A 266 1.78 13.10 -16.45
N MET A 267 1.70 12.00 -15.68
CA MET A 267 2.40 10.76 -16.02
C MET A 267 1.74 10.06 -17.21
N MET A 268 0.48 10.40 -17.54
CA MET A 268 -0.30 9.88 -18.66
C MET A 268 -0.33 10.84 -19.89
N GLU A 269 -0.04 12.13 -19.69
CA GLU A 269 -0.06 13.18 -20.73
C GLU A 269 1.19 14.06 -20.64
N MET A 270 2.38 13.48 -20.78
CA MET A 270 3.53 14.26 -21.18
C MET A 270 3.54 14.33 -22.70
N ASP A 271 2.80 15.31 -23.27
CA ASP A 271 3.14 15.89 -24.56
C ASP A 271 4.56 16.46 -24.43
N ALA A 272 5.48 15.85 -25.13
CA ALA A 272 6.87 16.29 -25.17
C ALA A 272 6.96 17.68 -25.79
N PRO A 273 7.55 18.68 -25.12
CA PRO A 273 8.07 19.83 -25.83
C PRO A 273 9.27 19.39 -26.68
N GLU A 274 9.22 19.64 -27.98
CA GLU A 274 10.41 19.60 -28.84
C GLU A 274 11.47 20.53 -28.24
N GLU A 275 12.67 19.99 -28.12
CA GLU A 275 13.96 20.58 -27.79
C GLU A 275 14.46 20.62 -26.36
N VAL A 276 15.63 20.01 -26.22
CA VAL A 276 16.65 20.03 -25.16
C VAL A 276 16.43 19.03 -24.06
N VAL A 277 16.86 17.80 -24.29
CA VAL A 277 17.16 16.79 -23.27
C VAL A 277 18.57 17.04 -22.73
N PRO A 278 18.75 17.47 -21.46
CA PRO A 278 20.04 17.26 -20.83
C PRO A 278 20.15 15.75 -20.51
N GLU A 279 21.20 15.12 -20.95
CA GLU A 279 21.57 13.78 -20.55
C GLU A 279 21.61 13.70 -19.01
N ILE A 280 20.61 13.03 -18.41
CA ILE A 280 20.66 12.64 -16.99
C ILE A 280 21.52 11.36 -16.98
N GLU A 281 22.79 11.54 -16.66
CA GLU A 281 23.65 10.41 -16.26
C GLU A 281 23.06 9.76 -15.01
N GLY A 282 22.39 8.59 -15.14
CA GLY A 282 21.96 7.80 -14.00
C GLY A 282 20.73 6.93 -14.16
N GLU A 283 20.06 6.85 -15.32
CA GLU A 283 19.07 5.77 -15.53
C GLU A 283 19.79 4.42 -15.49
N LYS A 284 19.48 3.63 -14.46
CA LYS A 284 19.73 2.18 -14.52
C LYS A 284 18.77 1.60 -15.56
N LYS A 285 19.12 1.67 -16.84
CA LYS A 285 18.56 0.78 -17.86
C LYS A 285 18.97 -0.62 -17.44
N GLY A 286 18.00 -1.48 -17.22
CA GLY A 286 18.21 -2.87 -16.92
C GLY A 286 17.50 -3.31 -15.66
N GLY A 287 16.41 -4.06 -15.83
CA GLY A 287 15.81 -4.86 -14.77
C GLY A 287 16.70 -6.06 -14.44
N PRO A 288 16.41 -6.79 -13.34
CA PRO A 288 17.10 -8.04 -13.04
C PRO A 288 16.97 -8.98 -14.26
N LEU A 289 18.09 -9.56 -14.71
CA LEU A 289 18.25 -10.45 -15.85
C LEU A 289 18.40 -9.78 -17.24
N GLU A 290 18.38 -8.46 -17.39
CA GLU A 290 18.71 -7.84 -18.68
C GLU A 290 20.14 -8.17 -19.11
N GLY A 291 20.30 -8.64 -20.35
CA GLY A 291 21.56 -9.12 -20.90
C GLY A 291 21.85 -10.61 -20.60
N GLU A 292 21.07 -11.26 -19.76
CA GLU A 292 21.24 -12.67 -19.39
C GLU A 292 20.41 -13.62 -20.29
N PRO A 293 20.81 -14.88 -20.45
CA PRO A 293 19.97 -15.88 -21.07
C PRO A 293 18.65 -16.04 -20.30
N ALA A 294 17.54 -16.11 -21.02
CA ALA A 294 16.23 -16.39 -20.42
C ALA A 294 16.25 -17.75 -19.70
N PRO A 295 15.65 -17.85 -18.51
CA PRO A 295 15.50 -19.11 -17.78
C PRO A 295 14.85 -20.20 -18.62
N GLU A 296 15.28 -21.45 -18.41
CA GLU A 296 14.68 -22.62 -19.06
C GLU A 296 13.37 -22.98 -18.33
N VAL A 297 12.25 -22.54 -18.89
CA VAL A 297 10.91 -22.79 -18.35
C VAL A 297 9.99 -23.40 -19.43
N THR A 298 8.94 -24.06 -18.97
CA THR A 298 7.85 -24.53 -19.82
C THR A 298 6.57 -23.82 -19.38
N LEU A 299 5.98 -23.07 -20.30
CA LEU A 299 4.76 -22.31 -20.07
C LEU A 299 3.55 -23.23 -20.21
N THR A 300 2.63 -23.20 -19.26
CA THR A 300 1.36 -23.92 -19.33
C THR A 300 0.29 -22.94 -19.82
N MET A 301 -0.17 -23.11 -21.05
CA MET A 301 -1.24 -22.29 -21.62
C MET A 301 -2.57 -22.60 -20.93
N LEU A 302 -3.52 -21.68 -20.99
CA LEU A 302 -4.87 -21.88 -20.42
C LEU A 302 -5.60 -23.12 -20.96
N ASP A 303 -5.35 -23.50 -22.21
CA ASP A 303 -5.89 -24.71 -22.82
C ASP A 303 -5.15 -26.02 -22.43
N GLY A 304 -4.13 -25.90 -21.55
CA GLY A 304 -3.29 -27.01 -21.09
C GLY A 304 -2.09 -27.32 -21.98
N THR A 305 -1.94 -26.62 -23.12
CA THR A 305 -0.78 -26.80 -23.99
C THR A 305 0.52 -26.41 -23.29
N GLN A 306 1.54 -27.25 -23.39
CA GLN A 306 2.87 -26.97 -22.83
C GLN A 306 3.77 -26.37 -23.92
N VAL A 307 4.30 -25.20 -23.63
CA VAL A 307 5.19 -24.45 -24.53
C VAL A 307 6.56 -24.25 -23.85
N PRO A 308 7.56 -25.10 -24.13
CA PRO A 308 8.91 -24.84 -23.68
C PRO A 308 9.42 -23.51 -24.27
N LEU A 309 9.91 -22.60 -23.46
CA LEU A 309 10.43 -21.30 -23.96
C LEU A 309 11.56 -21.49 -24.98
N ALA A 310 12.38 -22.53 -24.80
CA ALA A 310 13.42 -22.90 -25.74
C ALA A 310 12.89 -23.22 -27.17
N SER A 311 11.63 -23.61 -27.31
CA SER A 311 11.00 -23.87 -28.63
C SER A 311 10.73 -22.59 -29.42
N LEU A 312 10.83 -21.43 -28.77
CA LEU A 312 10.63 -20.12 -29.39
C LEU A 312 11.95 -19.48 -29.86
N LYS A 313 13.10 -20.18 -29.74
CA LYS A 313 14.36 -19.71 -30.32
C LYS A 313 14.23 -19.40 -31.81
N GLY A 314 14.85 -18.33 -32.25
CA GLY A 314 14.68 -17.77 -33.60
C GLY A 314 13.55 -16.79 -33.74
N LYS A 315 12.78 -16.56 -32.68
CA LYS A 315 11.72 -15.55 -32.60
C LYS A 315 12.06 -14.50 -31.54
N VAL A 316 11.51 -13.30 -31.69
CA VAL A 316 11.52 -12.28 -30.64
C VAL A 316 10.28 -12.53 -29.77
N VAL A 317 10.49 -12.75 -28.46
CA VAL A 317 9.39 -13.08 -27.55
C VAL A 317 9.16 -11.91 -26.60
N VAL A 318 7.91 -11.45 -26.55
CA VAL A 318 7.45 -10.49 -25.56
C VAL A 318 6.69 -11.25 -24.49
N MET A 319 7.30 -11.41 -23.31
CA MET A 319 6.65 -11.99 -22.14
C MET A 319 6.12 -10.89 -21.25
N ASP A 320 4.84 -10.90 -20.92
CA ASP A 320 4.21 -9.92 -20.06
C ASP A 320 3.57 -10.63 -18.87
N PHE A 321 4.08 -10.35 -17.67
CA PHE A 321 3.52 -10.89 -16.43
C PHE A 321 2.42 -9.96 -15.93
N TRP A 322 1.23 -10.54 -15.76
CA TRP A 322 0.01 -9.78 -15.50
C TRP A 322 -0.99 -10.52 -14.62
N ALA A 323 -2.04 -9.83 -14.18
CA ALA A 323 -3.17 -10.42 -13.47
C ALA A 323 -4.48 -9.69 -13.80
N THR A 324 -5.64 -10.34 -13.62
CA THR A 324 -6.95 -9.72 -13.87
C THR A 324 -7.26 -8.58 -12.93
N TRP A 325 -6.71 -8.61 -11.72
CA TRP A 325 -6.83 -7.55 -10.74
C TRP A 325 -5.85 -6.38 -10.97
N CYS A 326 -4.84 -6.54 -11.82
CA CYS A 326 -3.87 -5.49 -12.12
C CYS A 326 -4.44 -4.47 -13.10
N GLY A 327 -4.93 -3.34 -12.60
CA GLY A 327 -5.45 -2.24 -13.41
C GLY A 327 -4.46 -1.73 -14.46
N PRO A 328 -3.20 -1.38 -14.11
CA PRO A 328 -2.17 -0.99 -15.06
C PRO A 328 -1.91 -2.04 -16.14
N CYS A 329 -1.89 -3.34 -15.79
CA CYS A 329 -1.71 -4.42 -16.77
C CYS A 329 -2.83 -4.43 -17.81
N LYS A 330 -4.08 -4.29 -17.36
CA LYS A 330 -5.25 -4.23 -18.25
C LYS A 330 -5.20 -3.03 -19.21
N ARG A 331 -4.56 -1.93 -18.83
CA ARG A 331 -4.38 -0.76 -19.68
C ARG A 331 -3.31 -0.96 -20.77
N CYS A 332 -2.17 -1.58 -20.42
CA CYS A 332 -1.08 -1.78 -21.41
C CYS A 332 -1.32 -2.98 -22.33
N MET A 333 -2.05 -3.99 -21.89
CA MET A 333 -2.28 -5.25 -22.62
C MET A 333 -2.82 -5.06 -24.05
N PRO A 334 -3.82 -4.17 -24.33
CA PRO A 334 -4.30 -3.95 -25.70
C PRO A 334 -3.22 -3.41 -26.63
N GLY A 335 -2.40 -2.47 -26.16
CA GLY A 335 -1.28 -1.92 -26.93
C GLY A 335 -0.22 -2.97 -27.24
N LEU A 336 0.22 -3.73 -26.21
CA LEU A 336 1.18 -4.83 -26.35
C LEU A 336 0.68 -5.88 -27.34
N SER A 337 -0.58 -6.28 -27.21
CA SER A 337 -1.20 -7.23 -28.11
C SER A 337 -1.20 -6.74 -29.55
N ARG A 338 -1.48 -5.46 -29.78
CA ARG A 338 -1.49 -4.83 -31.10
C ARG A 338 -0.10 -4.78 -31.74
N ILE A 339 0.90 -4.18 -31.05
CA ILE A 339 2.24 -4.02 -31.62
C ILE A 339 2.93 -5.35 -31.91
N THR A 340 2.68 -6.37 -31.08
CA THR A 340 3.23 -7.72 -31.28
C THR A 340 2.51 -8.43 -32.41
N TYR A 341 1.18 -8.28 -32.53
CA TYR A 341 0.40 -8.88 -33.59
C TYR A 341 0.76 -8.31 -34.97
N GLU A 342 0.97 -6.99 -35.09
CA GLU A 342 1.44 -6.33 -36.32
C GLU A 342 2.79 -6.88 -36.81
N ARG A 343 3.62 -7.41 -35.90
CA ARG A 343 4.97 -7.96 -36.18
C ARG A 343 5.04 -9.49 -36.18
N ARG A 344 3.91 -10.19 -36.06
CA ARG A 344 3.88 -11.66 -35.96
C ARG A 344 4.51 -12.35 -37.18
N ASP A 345 4.26 -11.82 -38.40
CA ASP A 345 4.80 -12.35 -39.64
C ASP A 345 6.33 -12.11 -39.78
N GLN A 346 6.89 -11.27 -38.91
CA GLN A 346 8.31 -10.99 -38.78
C GLN A 346 8.96 -11.81 -37.65
N GLY A 347 8.21 -12.72 -37.06
CA GLY A 347 8.70 -13.65 -36.02
C GLY A 347 8.59 -13.13 -34.60
N VAL A 348 7.73 -12.14 -34.34
CA VAL A 348 7.40 -11.71 -32.97
C VAL A 348 6.31 -12.60 -32.38
N VAL A 349 6.50 -13.02 -31.13
CA VAL A 349 5.53 -13.82 -30.34
C VAL A 349 5.17 -13.07 -29.09
N PHE A 350 3.87 -12.88 -28.84
CA PHE A 350 3.36 -12.37 -27.59
C PHE A 350 3.00 -13.50 -26.64
N MET A 351 3.50 -13.45 -25.41
CA MET A 351 3.33 -14.48 -24.39
C MET A 351 2.97 -13.84 -23.06
N PRO A 352 1.72 -13.44 -22.87
CA PRO A 352 1.22 -13.05 -21.57
C PRO A 352 1.25 -14.23 -20.59
N VAL A 353 1.70 -14.02 -19.39
CA VAL A 353 1.77 -15.01 -18.31
C VAL A 353 0.97 -14.47 -17.13
N ALA A 354 -0.19 -15.05 -16.88
CA ALA A 354 -1.00 -14.69 -15.73
C ALA A 354 -0.40 -15.30 -14.46
N ILE A 355 -0.20 -14.47 -13.44
CA ILE A 355 0.40 -14.83 -12.15
C ILE A 355 -0.50 -14.37 -11.02
N ALA A 356 -0.39 -15.04 -9.88
CA ALA A 356 -1.08 -14.62 -8.65
C ALA A 356 -2.58 -14.33 -8.89
N ASP A 357 -3.27 -15.25 -9.58
CA ASP A 357 -4.66 -15.07 -10.01
C ASP A 357 -5.43 -16.41 -10.02
N ARG A 358 -6.75 -16.34 -10.13
CA ARG A 358 -7.59 -17.52 -10.29
C ARG A 358 -7.76 -17.85 -11.79
N LYS A 359 -7.52 -19.11 -12.15
CA LYS A 359 -7.55 -19.58 -13.54
C LYS A 359 -8.85 -19.22 -14.25
N GLU A 360 -9.97 -19.38 -13.55
CA GLU A 360 -11.31 -19.10 -14.08
C GLU A 360 -11.50 -17.62 -14.45
N LYS A 361 -10.96 -16.71 -13.65
CA LYS A 361 -10.99 -15.26 -13.92
C LYS A 361 -10.12 -14.90 -15.12
N VAL A 362 -8.91 -15.49 -15.19
CA VAL A 362 -8.02 -15.32 -16.32
C VAL A 362 -8.66 -15.81 -17.61
N GLU A 363 -9.30 -16.98 -17.59
CA GLU A 363 -10.03 -17.55 -18.75
C GLU A 363 -11.19 -16.64 -19.19
N GLN A 364 -11.95 -16.08 -18.24
CA GLN A 364 -13.04 -15.13 -18.52
C GLN A 364 -12.51 -13.86 -19.18
N TYR A 365 -11.45 -13.25 -18.60
CA TYR A 365 -10.85 -12.04 -19.15
C TYR A 365 -10.28 -12.26 -20.55
N VAL A 366 -9.49 -13.31 -20.73
CA VAL A 366 -8.86 -13.66 -22.01
C VAL A 366 -9.92 -13.91 -23.11
N LYS A 367 -11.05 -14.54 -22.75
CA LYS A 367 -12.17 -14.78 -23.66
C LYS A 367 -12.90 -13.49 -24.06
N ALA A 368 -13.02 -12.55 -23.12
CA ALA A 368 -13.68 -11.26 -23.33
C ALA A 368 -12.73 -10.15 -23.80
N PHE A 369 -11.44 -10.46 -23.98
CA PHE A 369 -10.40 -9.48 -24.24
C PHE A 369 -10.73 -8.60 -25.47
N PRO A 370 -10.79 -7.27 -25.29
CA PRO A 370 -11.19 -6.33 -26.35
C PRO A 370 -10.09 -6.02 -27.36
N GLY A 371 -8.92 -6.67 -27.23
CA GLY A 371 -7.72 -6.37 -28.01
C GLY A 371 -7.83 -6.73 -29.49
N SER A 372 -6.91 -6.15 -30.29
CA SER A 372 -6.90 -6.17 -31.75
C SER A 372 -6.41 -7.46 -32.40
N ASN A 373 -6.67 -8.63 -31.78
CA ASN A 373 -6.31 -9.93 -32.35
C ASN A 373 -7.33 -10.43 -33.39
N GLU A 374 -8.01 -9.55 -34.13
CA GLU A 374 -9.04 -9.92 -35.10
C GLU A 374 -10.14 -10.85 -34.51
N GLY A 375 -10.54 -10.61 -33.25
CA GLY A 375 -11.53 -11.41 -32.53
C GLY A 375 -11.03 -12.73 -31.98
N ARG A 376 -9.73 -12.98 -31.95
CA ARG A 376 -9.13 -14.15 -31.31
C ARG A 376 -8.87 -13.90 -29.84
N PRO A 377 -9.01 -14.92 -28.99
CA PRO A 377 -8.64 -14.81 -27.59
C PRO A 377 -7.16 -14.46 -27.42
N LEU A 378 -6.83 -13.73 -26.34
CA LEU A 378 -5.45 -13.47 -25.97
C LEU A 378 -4.75 -14.80 -25.63
N PRO A 379 -3.60 -15.13 -26.26
CA PRO A 379 -2.87 -16.34 -25.89
C PRO A 379 -2.18 -16.13 -24.54
N SER A 380 -2.76 -16.62 -23.45
CA SER A 380 -2.16 -16.48 -22.12
C SER A 380 -1.73 -17.83 -21.56
N ALA A 381 -0.53 -17.86 -20.97
CA ALA A 381 -0.12 -18.89 -20.03
C ALA A 381 -0.66 -18.57 -18.64
N PHE A 382 -0.74 -19.60 -17.79
CA PHE A 382 -1.12 -19.48 -16.40
C PHE A 382 -0.04 -20.10 -15.51
N ASP A 383 0.53 -19.31 -14.63
CA ASP A 383 1.59 -19.71 -13.70
C ASP A 383 1.01 -19.91 -12.29
N GLU A 384 0.31 -21.03 -12.11
CA GLU A 384 -0.45 -21.37 -10.90
C GLU A 384 0.37 -21.27 -9.60
N LYS A 385 1.67 -21.57 -9.68
CA LYS A 385 2.55 -21.62 -8.51
C LYS A 385 3.55 -20.46 -8.44
N ASN A 386 3.48 -19.54 -9.37
CA ASN A 386 4.46 -18.46 -9.54
C ASN A 386 5.91 -18.97 -9.74
N ASP A 387 6.09 -20.20 -10.21
CA ASP A 387 7.42 -20.78 -10.46
C ASP A 387 8.12 -20.07 -11.62
N ILE A 388 7.37 -19.71 -12.68
CA ILE A 388 7.89 -18.98 -13.83
C ILE A 388 8.21 -17.54 -13.44
N ALA A 389 7.29 -16.87 -12.74
CA ALA A 389 7.52 -15.53 -12.21
C ALA A 389 8.77 -15.47 -11.33
N SER A 390 8.97 -16.45 -10.45
CA SER A 390 10.15 -16.56 -9.59
C SER A 390 11.43 -16.76 -10.41
N ALA A 391 11.42 -17.62 -11.44
CA ALA A 391 12.55 -17.86 -12.31
C ALA A 391 13.00 -16.59 -13.05
N PHE A 392 12.03 -15.76 -13.46
CA PHE A 392 12.26 -14.48 -14.14
C PHE A 392 12.48 -13.31 -13.16
N LYS A 393 12.51 -13.56 -11.84
CA LYS A 393 12.65 -12.53 -10.79
C LYS A 393 11.63 -11.41 -10.94
N VAL A 394 10.41 -11.77 -11.30
CA VAL A 394 9.30 -10.83 -11.45
C VAL A 394 9.02 -10.18 -10.09
N GLY A 395 9.01 -8.85 -10.08
CA GLY A 395 8.60 -8.03 -8.95
C GLY A 395 7.20 -7.46 -9.18
N PRO A 396 7.03 -6.13 -9.06
CA PRO A 396 5.75 -5.48 -9.36
C PRO A 396 5.30 -5.75 -10.80
N ILE A 397 3.98 -5.84 -11.01
CA ILE A 397 3.37 -5.99 -12.33
C ILE A 397 2.64 -4.70 -12.75
N PRO A 398 2.53 -4.39 -14.09
CA PRO A 398 3.02 -5.18 -15.22
C PRO A 398 4.55 -5.29 -15.25
N HIS A 399 5.05 -6.47 -15.66
CA HIS A 399 6.47 -6.73 -15.80
C HIS A 399 6.69 -7.41 -17.15
N THR A 400 7.21 -6.65 -18.10
CA THR A 400 7.36 -7.10 -19.47
C THR A 400 8.82 -7.31 -19.83
N LEU A 401 9.12 -8.43 -20.46
CA LEU A 401 10.48 -8.78 -20.92
C LEU A 401 10.45 -8.97 -22.43
N ILE A 402 11.48 -8.45 -23.12
CA ILE A 402 11.70 -8.72 -24.55
C ILE A 402 12.93 -9.61 -24.69
N ILE A 403 12.71 -10.81 -25.23
CA ILE A 403 13.73 -11.83 -25.43
C ILE A 403 14.05 -11.92 -26.93
N ASP A 404 15.33 -11.86 -27.28
CA ASP A 404 15.80 -11.89 -28.67
C ASP A 404 15.74 -13.31 -29.28
N LYS A 405 16.07 -13.39 -30.57
CA LYS A 405 16.11 -14.65 -31.34
C LYS A 405 17.10 -15.69 -30.79
N LYS A 406 18.09 -15.26 -29.98
CA LYS A 406 19.08 -16.15 -29.34
C LYS A 406 18.60 -16.65 -27.97
N GLY A 407 17.52 -16.09 -27.44
CA GLY A 407 16.97 -16.40 -26.12
C GLY A 407 17.63 -15.57 -25.01
N VAL A 408 18.16 -14.38 -25.32
CA VAL A 408 18.71 -13.42 -24.36
C VAL A 408 17.66 -12.36 -24.04
N ILE A 409 17.48 -12.03 -22.77
CA ILE A 409 16.61 -10.94 -22.32
C ILE A 409 17.30 -9.62 -22.68
N ARG A 410 16.70 -8.84 -23.56
CA ARG A 410 17.29 -7.60 -24.08
C ARG A 410 16.72 -6.36 -23.42
N HIS A 411 15.45 -6.41 -23.03
CA HIS A 411 14.79 -5.30 -22.37
C HIS A 411 13.89 -5.82 -21.25
N VAL A 412 13.81 -5.07 -20.16
CA VAL A 412 12.93 -5.31 -19.03
C VAL A 412 12.20 -4.01 -18.69
N HIS A 413 10.87 -4.06 -18.72
CA HIS A 413 10.01 -2.93 -18.39
C HIS A 413 9.17 -3.28 -17.16
N ILE A 414 9.22 -2.43 -16.13
CA ILE A 414 8.49 -2.64 -14.88
C ILE A 414 7.54 -1.46 -14.68
N GLY A 415 6.26 -1.78 -14.46
CA GLY A 415 5.21 -0.78 -14.31
C GLY A 415 4.62 -0.33 -15.66
N PHE A 416 3.73 0.65 -15.61
CA PHE A 416 3.04 1.22 -16.77
C PHE A 416 3.61 2.60 -17.08
N SER A 417 3.90 2.85 -18.36
CA SER A 417 4.25 4.16 -18.90
C SER A 417 3.39 4.44 -20.13
N PRO A 418 2.91 5.66 -20.36
CA PRO A 418 2.18 6.04 -21.57
C PRO A 418 2.96 5.80 -22.86
N ASP A 419 4.28 5.98 -22.81
CA ASP A 419 5.17 5.74 -23.95
C ASP A 419 5.58 4.27 -24.14
N HIS A 420 5.10 3.39 -23.26
CA HIS A 420 5.46 1.96 -23.22
C HIS A 420 5.30 1.31 -24.59
N GLU A 421 4.16 1.53 -25.22
CA GLU A 421 3.86 0.98 -26.53
C GLU A 421 4.82 1.47 -27.63
N LYS A 422 5.11 2.78 -27.67
CA LYS A 422 6.02 3.39 -28.63
C LYS A 422 7.46 2.90 -28.44
N THR A 423 7.92 2.87 -27.18
CA THR A 423 9.25 2.39 -26.81
C THR A 423 9.45 0.94 -27.20
N MET A 424 8.51 0.08 -26.80
CA MET A 424 8.59 -1.35 -27.10
C MET A 424 8.46 -1.64 -28.60
N ALA A 425 7.64 -0.90 -29.33
CA ALA A 425 7.56 -1.03 -30.79
C ALA A 425 8.92 -0.77 -31.47
N ALA A 426 9.65 0.28 -31.03
CA ALA A 426 10.99 0.58 -31.54
C ALA A 426 12.02 -0.50 -31.16
N GLU A 427 11.97 -1.02 -29.94
CA GLU A 427 12.84 -2.11 -29.48
C GLU A 427 12.58 -3.42 -30.27
N LEU A 428 11.31 -3.74 -30.53
CA LEU A 428 10.93 -4.89 -31.35
C LEU A 428 11.46 -4.74 -32.79
N ASP A 429 11.30 -3.56 -33.39
CA ASP A 429 11.79 -3.31 -34.74
C ASP A 429 13.32 -3.44 -34.83
N ALA A 430 14.05 -2.99 -33.79
CA ALA A 430 15.49 -3.18 -33.72
C ALA A 430 15.90 -4.66 -33.64
N LEU A 431 15.23 -5.45 -32.78
CA LEU A 431 15.52 -6.87 -32.61
C LEU A 431 15.07 -7.75 -33.79
N ILE A 432 14.07 -7.31 -34.54
CA ILE A 432 13.64 -7.96 -35.78
C ILE A 432 14.74 -7.79 -36.84
N ALA A 433 15.38 -6.62 -36.90
CA ALA A 433 16.43 -6.31 -37.86
C ALA A 433 17.78 -7.02 -37.60
N GLU A 434 18.04 -7.50 -36.36
CA GLU A 434 19.18 -8.35 -36.01
C GLU A 434 19.02 -9.78 -36.56
#